data_ae949384fac036d0122dd99c0e0a7ea5
#
_entry.id   ae949384fac036d0122dd99c0e0a7ea5
#
_cell.length_a   1.000
_cell.length_b   1.000
_cell.length_c   1.000
_cell.angle_alpha   90.00
_cell.angle_beta   90.00
_cell.angle_gamma   90.00
#
_symmetry.space_group_name_H-M   'P 1'
#
loop_
_entity.id
_entity.type
_entity.pdbx_description
1 polymer ?
#
loop_
_entity_poly.entity_id
_entity_poly.type
_entity_poly.pdbx_seq_one_letter_code
_entity_poly.pdbx_strand_id
1 'polypeptide(L)'
;MFDVTTEAPPRGVRGWLGRIAHRFIPDLDQKVYARARKRDRRTRQSSRDFGSVRSQAARQWPDSSDEPTVVVVPPEGPESGTWEPARWNIYFEASQRLRETSGGPTVLDFHVDPAETPGQWQARLIDFLRDSRATHLLTHIERDPVTEPTTWTWDSFWELVHPHWQGVLLGGMFDSSYRFTEAKAKILAKMSPRFALVDICIPMDGALVKERPEVGPVNIPMSNRTLELVDSHIANQGKEFDISFMGVMYDYRVELVRKLQASGLSVAVNPHRSDDAVDAEATRRNQPSWLDYMRGLAASKATINFSRSNAGPFEQLKTRVVEVGLAGTYLLTDDQDRTRRFWDAGTFSEFNGPDDLVSVSERVLGDTSVLATATEAFRERARFLARHHYWGAIEATLRARGLPSLGIEPFTM
;
A
#
# COMPACT_ATOMS: atom_id res chain seq x y z
N MET A 1 -5.57 -24.58 2.56
CA MET A 1 -5.74 -23.46 1.66
C MET A 1 -6.42 -22.37 2.48
N PHE A 2 -5.65 -21.43 3.04
CA PHE A 2 -6.21 -20.24 3.64
C PHE A 2 -6.10 -19.15 2.61
N ASP A 3 -7.22 -18.90 1.95
CA ASP A 3 -7.38 -17.71 1.13
C ASP A 3 -7.33 -16.51 2.09
N VAL A 4 -6.20 -15.81 2.12
CA VAL A 4 -5.97 -14.62 2.95
C VAL A 4 -6.59 -13.39 2.27
N THR A 5 -7.18 -13.58 1.09
CA THR A 5 -7.91 -12.55 0.39
C THR A 5 -9.30 -12.39 0.99
N THR A 6 -9.50 -11.34 1.76
CA THR A 6 -10.80 -10.69 1.96
C THR A 6 -11.88 -11.45 2.71
N GLU A 7 -11.62 -12.03 3.87
CA GLU A 7 -12.74 -12.33 4.74
C GLU A 7 -13.10 -11.12 5.61
N ALA A 8 -14.21 -10.48 5.25
CA ALA A 8 -15.02 -9.79 6.24
C ALA A 8 -15.18 -10.72 7.44
N PRO A 9 -15.09 -10.24 8.69
CA PRO A 9 -15.15 -11.11 9.85
C PRO A 9 -16.40 -11.98 9.73
N PRO A 10 -16.29 -13.32 9.89
CA PRO A 10 -17.39 -14.22 9.70
C PRO A 10 -18.56 -13.77 10.57
N ARG A 11 -19.67 -13.41 9.94
CA ARG A 11 -20.92 -13.10 10.62
C ARG A 11 -21.41 -14.39 11.24
N GLY A 12 -21.22 -14.60 12.54
CA GLY A 12 -21.69 -15.78 13.24
C GLY A 12 -20.91 -16.09 14.52
N VAL A 13 -21.29 -17.19 15.17
CA VAL A 13 -20.70 -17.65 16.45
C VAL A 13 -19.18 -17.78 16.38
N ARG A 14 -18.61 -18.22 15.25
CA ARG A 14 -17.14 -18.29 15.05
C ARG A 14 -16.46 -16.93 15.08
N GLY A 15 -17.04 -15.91 14.48
CA GLY A 15 -16.51 -14.54 14.52
C GLY A 15 -16.60 -13.93 15.90
N TRP A 16 -17.67 -14.23 16.63
CA TRP A 16 -17.84 -13.81 18.02
C TRP A 16 -16.81 -14.50 18.96
N LEU A 17 -16.65 -15.82 18.85
CA LEU A 17 -15.62 -16.57 19.59
C LEU A 17 -14.20 -16.09 19.24
N GLY A 18 -13.93 -15.75 17.99
CA GLY A 18 -12.65 -15.15 17.57
C GLY A 18 -12.37 -13.84 18.30
N ARG A 19 -13.34 -12.92 18.34
CA ARG A 19 -13.21 -11.63 19.05
C ARG A 19 -12.98 -11.81 20.55
N ILE A 20 -13.68 -12.74 21.18
CA ILE A 20 -13.48 -13.09 22.60
C ILE A 20 -12.07 -13.64 22.81
N ALA A 21 -11.64 -14.59 21.98
CA ALA A 21 -10.30 -15.18 22.09
C ALA A 21 -9.20 -14.12 21.96
N HIS A 22 -9.34 -13.15 21.04
CA HIS A 22 -8.40 -12.04 20.90
C HIS A 22 -8.34 -11.13 22.12
N ARG A 23 -9.44 -10.97 22.83
CA ARG A 23 -9.49 -10.15 24.05
C ARG A 23 -8.77 -10.80 25.24
N PHE A 24 -8.71 -12.12 25.28
CA PHE A 24 -8.16 -12.89 26.42
C PHE A 24 -6.82 -13.57 26.14
N ILE A 25 -6.41 -13.68 24.88
CA ILE A 25 -5.14 -14.32 24.52
C ILE A 25 -4.25 -13.29 23.85
N PRO A 26 -3.30 -12.70 24.58
CA PRO A 26 -2.30 -11.80 23.99
C PRO A 26 -1.57 -12.51 22.85
N ASP A 27 -1.33 -11.80 21.75
CA ASP A 27 -0.60 -12.29 20.58
C ASP A 27 -1.20 -13.55 19.90
N LEU A 28 -2.54 -13.72 20.00
CA LEU A 28 -3.21 -14.89 19.38
C LEU A 28 -2.86 -15.01 17.90
N ASP A 29 -2.88 -13.90 17.15
CA ASP A 29 -2.58 -13.90 15.72
C ASP A 29 -1.14 -14.33 15.46
N GLN A 30 -0.19 -13.88 16.25
CA GLN A 30 1.21 -14.32 16.14
C GLN A 30 1.34 -15.82 16.42
N LYS A 31 0.62 -16.34 17.41
CA LYS A 31 0.63 -17.79 17.73
C LYS A 31 -0.02 -18.61 16.63
N VAL A 32 -1.13 -18.13 16.05
CA VAL A 32 -1.80 -18.78 14.93
C VAL A 32 -0.92 -18.76 13.69
N TYR A 33 -0.34 -17.61 13.36
CA TYR A 33 0.58 -17.47 12.24
C TYR A 33 1.84 -18.34 12.42
N ALA A 34 2.43 -18.36 13.60
CA ALA A 34 3.60 -19.22 13.90
C ALA A 34 3.30 -20.71 13.74
N ARG A 35 2.07 -21.14 14.09
CA ARG A 35 1.63 -22.55 13.87
C ARG A 35 1.44 -22.85 12.38
N ALA A 36 0.81 -21.94 11.63
CA ALA A 36 0.66 -22.08 10.17
C ALA A 36 2.05 -22.17 9.51
N ARG A 37 2.95 -21.27 9.87
CA ARG A 37 4.33 -21.26 9.38
C ARG A 37 5.09 -22.55 9.72
N LYS A 38 4.93 -23.10 10.92
CA LYS A 38 5.53 -24.38 11.28
C LYS A 38 5.04 -25.54 10.40
N ARG A 39 3.75 -25.54 10.05
CA ARG A 39 3.16 -26.51 9.12
C ARG A 39 3.74 -26.34 7.72
N ASP A 40 3.77 -25.14 7.20
CA ASP A 40 4.31 -24.82 5.88
C ASP A 40 5.81 -25.17 5.79
N ARG A 41 6.56 -24.88 6.85
CA ARG A 41 7.98 -25.28 6.92
C ARG A 41 8.18 -26.79 6.79
N ARG A 42 7.31 -27.61 7.44
CA ARG A 42 7.38 -29.07 7.31
C ARG A 42 7.04 -29.52 5.89
N THR A 43 5.99 -28.95 5.30
CA THR A 43 5.59 -29.26 3.91
C THR A 43 6.69 -28.89 2.93
N ARG A 44 7.31 -27.72 3.09
CA ARG A 44 8.45 -27.29 2.26
C ARG A 44 9.66 -28.21 2.42
N GLN A 45 10.03 -28.57 3.65
CA GLN A 45 11.17 -29.45 3.92
C GLN A 45 11.01 -30.85 3.31
N SER A 46 9.77 -31.30 3.09
CA SER A 46 9.49 -32.55 2.37
C SER A 46 9.43 -32.41 0.85
N SER A 47 9.46 -31.18 0.33
CA SER A 47 9.48 -30.92 -1.11
C SER A 47 10.84 -31.27 -1.72
N ARG A 48 10.85 -31.85 -2.92
CA ARG A 48 12.08 -32.17 -3.67
C ARG A 48 12.89 -30.91 -3.97
N ASP A 49 12.21 -29.78 -4.20
CA ASP A 49 12.83 -28.51 -4.58
C ASP A 49 13.53 -27.81 -3.41
N PHE A 50 13.10 -28.10 -2.16
CA PHE A 50 13.61 -27.38 -0.99
C PHE A 50 15.12 -27.56 -0.78
N GLY A 51 15.64 -28.77 -0.96
CA GLY A 51 17.06 -29.05 -0.87
C GLY A 51 17.89 -28.26 -1.89
N SER A 52 17.38 -28.15 -3.10
CA SER A 52 18.00 -27.38 -4.18
C SER A 52 18.04 -25.88 -3.86
N VAL A 53 16.89 -25.28 -3.50
CA VAL A 53 16.79 -23.85 -3.16
C VAL A 53 17.69 -23.50 -1.97
N ARG A 54 17.72 -24.35 -0.93
CA ARG A 54 18.58 -24.15 0.24
C ARG A 54 20.07 -24.21 -0.14
N SER A 55 20.46 -25.17 -0.97
CA SER A 55 21.83 -25.28 -1.45
C SER A 55 22.23 -24.07 -2.29
N GLN A 56 21.31 -23.54 -3.08
CA GLN A 56 21.51 -22.37 -3.90
C GLN A 56 21.66 -21.10 -3.06
N ALA A 57 20.85 -20.93 -2.02
CA ALA A 57 20.96 -19.81 -1.09
C ALA A 57 22.30 -19.81 -0.33
N ALA A 58 22.83 -20.99 -0.02
CA ALA A 58 24.08 -21.16 0.70
C ALA A 58 25.34 -21.03 -0.17
N ARG A 59 25.23 -20.89 -1.50
CA ARG A 59 26.39 -20.62 -2.37
C ARG A 59 27.00 -19.26 -2.01
N GLN A 60 28.28 -19.12 -2.35
CA GLN A 60 28.98 -17.85 -2.13
C GLN A 60 28.25 -16.68 -2.81
N TRP A 61 28.01 -15.66 -2.05
CA TRP A 61 27.48 -14.40 -2.54
C TRP A 61 28.64 -13.46 -2.87
N PRO A 62 28.54 -12.68 -3.93
CA PRO A 62 29.55 -11.66 -4.21
C PRO A 62 29.54 -10.61 -3.10
N ASP A 63 30.67 -9.93 -2.94
CA ASP A 63 30.72 -8.74 -2.09
C ASP A 63 29.69 -7.73 -2.58
N SER A 64 29.12 -6.97 -1.65
CA SER A 64 28.16 -5.91 -1.97
C SER A 64 28.79 -4.92 -2.96
N SER A 65 28.05 -4.54 -3.98
CA SER A 65 28.46 -3.49 -4.90
C SER A 65 28.52 -2.15 -4.18
N ASP A 66 29.51 -1.30 -4.53
CA ASP A 66 29.56 0.09 -4.09
C ASP A 66 28.40 0.89 -4.70
N GLU A 67 27.89 0.45 -5.84
CA GLU A 67 26.71 1.03 -6.48
C GLU A 67 25.45 0.26 -6.06
N PRO A 68 24.46 0.93 -5.47
CA PRO A 68 23.24 0.27 -5.02
C PRO A 68 22.44 -0.27 -6.19
N THR A 69 21.97 -1.51 -6.04
CA THR A 69 21.08 -2.17 -6.99
C THR A 69 19.83 -2.64 -6.27
N VAL A 70 18.66 -2.19 -6.73
CA VAL A 70 17.35 -2.50 -6.16
C VAL A 70 16.61 -3.47 -7.07
N VAL A 71 16.24 -4.61 -6.55
CA VAL A 71 15.33 -5.55 -7.22
C VAL A 71 13.92 -5.31 -6.68
N VAL A 72 12.97 -5.11 -7.58
CA VAL A 72 11.54 -4.95 -7.25
C VAL A 72 10.77 -6.17 -7.73
N VAL A 73 10.02 -6.79 -6.83
CA VAL A 73 9.15 -7.94 -7.16
C VAL A 73 7.70 -7.52 -6.97
N PRO A 74 6.99 -7.14 -8.05
CA PRO A 74 5.58 -6.85 -7.97
C PRO A 74 4.77 -8.12 -7.64
N PRO A 75 3.59 -7.99 -6.99
CA PRO A 75 2.77 -9.12 -6.60
C PRO A 75 2.10 -9.84 -7.79
N GLU A 76 2.03 -9.18 -8.94
CA GLU A 76 1.38 -9.66 -10.16
C GLU A 76 2.43 -10.05 -11.21
N GLY A 77 2.05 -10.96 -12.12
CA GLY A 77 2.95 -11.52 -13.12
C GLY A 77 3.48 -10.53 -14.16
N PRO A 78 4.22 -11.02 -15.18
CA PRO A 78 4.96 -10.17 -16.13
C PRO A 78 4.09 -9.17 -16.91
N GLU A 79 2.81 -9.43 -17.04
CA GLU A 79 1.86 -8.49 -17.64
C GLU A 79 1.72 -7.18 -16.83
N SER A 80 2.05 -7.20 -15.55
CA SER A 80 2.07 -5.99 -14.70
C SER A 80 3.24 -5.06 -15.00
N GLY A 81 4.26 -5.52 -15.71
CA GLY A 81 5.40 -4.71 -16.16
C GLY A 81 5.08 -3.81 -17.36
N THR A 82 3.97 -4.04 -18.03
CA THR A 82 3.46 -3.14 -19.07
C THR A 82 2.60 -2.07 -18.41
N TRP A 83 2.99 -0.81 -18.57
CA TRP A 83 2.18 0.29 -18.09
C TRP A 83 0.87 0.36 -18.87
N GLU A 84 -0.20 -0.12 -18.26
CA GLU A 84 -1.56 0.12 -18.69
C GLU A 84 -2.28 0.94 -17.63
N PRO A 85 -2.89 2.09 -17.97
CA PRO A 85 -3.65 2.89 -17.00
C PRO A 85 -4.76 2.11 -16.30
N ALA A 86 -5.26 1.06 -16.94
CA ALA A 86 -6.28 0.18 -16.40
C ALA A 86 -5.74 -0.73 -15.26
N ARG A 87 -4.43 -1.00 -15.24
CA ARG A 87 -3.76 -1.93 -14.32
C ARG A 87 -2.69 -1.24 -13.48
N TRP A 88 -3.00 -0.05 -12.98
CA TRP A 88 -2.08 0.69 -12.14
C TRP A 88 -1.61 -0.15 -10.94
N ASN A 89 -0.30 -0.16 -10.70
CA ASN A 89 0.34 -0.94 -9.65
C ASN A 89 1.42 -0.10 -8.96
N ILE A 90 1.34 0.00 -7.65
CA ILE A 90 2.27 0.83 -6.86
C ILE A 90 3.72 0.36 -6.93
N TYR A 91 3.97 -0.95 -7.06
CA TYR A 91 5.34 -1.47 -7.17
C TYR A 91 5.95 -1.12 -8.52
N PHE A 92 5.13 -1.12 -9.57
CA PHE A 92 5.53 -0.61 -10.87
C PHE A 92 5.87 0.90 -10.78
N GLU A 93 5.00 1.69 -10.16
CA GLU A 93 5.23 3.12 -9.94
C GLU A 93 6.49 3.37 -9.08
N ALA A 94 6.69 2.59 -8.02
CA ALA A 94 7.89 2.66 -7.20
C ALA A 94 9.17 2.38 -8.00
N SER A 95 9.15 1.33 -8.82
CA SER A 95 10.25 0.96 -9.71
C SER A 95 10.55 2.07 -10.72
N GLN A 96 9.53 2.56 -11.43
CA GLN A 96 9.71 3.63 -12.42
C GLN A 96 10.18 4.93 -11.78
N ARG A 97 9.58 5.32 -10.66
CA ARG A 97 9.98 6.55 -9.95
C ARG A 97 11.44 6.50 -9.48
N LEU A 98 11.93 5.36 -9.03
CA LEU A 98 13.32 5.22 -8.62
C LEU A 98 14.28 5.31 -9.81
N ARG A 99 13.94 4.73 -10.97
CA ARG A 99 14.70 4.87 -12.22
C ARG A 99 14.80 6.31 -12.71
N GLU A 100 13.78 7.12 -12.46
CA GLU A 100 13.73 8.53 -12.81
C GLU A 100 14.54 9.43 -11.87
N THR A 101 15.04 8.88 -10.74
CA THR A 101 15.81 9.65 -9.77
C THR A 101 17.25 9.80 -10.26
N SER A 102 17.66 11.03 -10.47
CA SER A 102 19.03 11.34 -10.91
C SER A 102 20.08 10.87 -9.89
N GLY A 103 21.09 10.15 -10.36
CA GLY A 103 22.10 9.57 -9.49
C GLY A 103 21.59 8.43 -8.60
N GLY A 104 20.38 7.93 -8.86
CA GLY A 104 19.78 6.85 -8.11
C GLY A 104 20.38 5.47 -8.43
N PRO A 105 19.91 4.42 -7.75
CA PRO A 105 20.41 3.06 -7.89
C PRO A 105 20.05 2.45 -9.25
N THR A 106 20.72 1.39 -9.63
CA THR A 106 20.24 0.49 -10.69
C THR A 106 18.97 -0.21 -10.21
N VAL A 107 17.90 -0.18 -11.03
CA VAL A 107 16.61 -0.77 -10.68
C VAL A 107 16.26 -1.89 -11.65
N LEU A 108 16.01 -3.07 -11.12
CA LEU A 108 15.69 -4.28 -11.86
C LEU A 108 14.32 -4.82 -11.40
N ASP A 109 13.48 -5.24 -12.34
CA ASP A 109 12.22 -5.89 -12.00
C ASP A 109 12.38 -7.41 -12.12
N PHE A 110 11.82 -8.13 -11.14
CA PHE A 110 11.73 -9.57 -11.16
C PHE A 110 10.28 -10.00 -11.11
N HIS A 111 9.86 -10.85 -12.03
CA HIS A 111 8.49 -11.35 -12.08
C HIS A 111 8.46 -12.84 -11.77
N VAL A 112 7.53 -13.23 -10.90
CA VAL A 112 7.21 -14.63 -10.64
C VAL A 112 6.28 -15.11 -11.73
N ASP A 113 6.67 -16.17 -12.46
CA ASP A 113 5.78 -16.81 -13.41
C ASP A 113 4.78 -17.71 -12.65
N PRO A 114 3.46 -17.51 -12.82
CA PRO A 114 2.47 -18.37 -12.18
C PRO A 114 2.59 -19.86 -12.53
N ALA A 115 3.23 -20.19 -13.65
CA ALA A 115 3.50 -21.57 -14.06
C ALA A 115 4.71 -22.21 -13.34
N GLU A 116 5.53 -21.41 -12.66
CA GLU A 116 6.67 -21.92 -11.89
C GLU A 116 6.18 -22.63 -10.62
N THR A 117 6.92 -23.68 -10.22
CA THR A 117 6.80 -24.18 -8.84
C THR A 117 7.36 -23.17 -7.84
N PRO A 118 6.93 -23.21 -6.55
CA PRO A 118 7.50 -22.34 -5.53
C PRO A 118 9.02 -22.42 -5.42
N GLY A 119 9.60 -23.61 -5.60
CA GLY A 119 11.05 -23.82 -5.58
C GLY A 119 11.76 -23.17 -6.77
N GLN A 120 11.14 -23.21 -7.94
CA GLN A 120 11.71 -22.62 -9.16
C GLN A 120 11.83 -21.12 -9.07
N TRP A 121 10.75 -20.41 -8.71
CA TRP A 121 10.83 -18.95 -8.62
C TRP A 121 11.78 -18.47 -7.52
N GLN A 122 11.82 -19.18 -6.36
CA GLN A 122 12.75 -18.80 -5.29
C GLN A 122 14.21 -19.03 -5.70
N ALA A 123 14.50 -20.15 -6.35
CA ALA A 123 15.83 -20.42 -6.88
C ALA A 123 16.26 -19.36 -7.88
N ARG A 124 15.39 -19.04 -8.83
CA ARG A 124 15.64 -18.02 -9.86
C ARG A 124 15.82 -16.61 -9.25
N LEU A 125 15.03 -16.25 -8.24
CA LEU A 125 15.21 -14.98 -7.54
C LEU A 125 16.55 -14.93 -6.78
N ILE A 126 16.96 -16.02 -6.15
CA ILE A 126 18.26 -16.10 -5.46
C ILE A 126 19.41 -15.88 -6.45
N ASP A 127 19.38 -16.54 -7.62
CA ASP A 127 20.40 -16.33 -8.66
C ASP A 127 20.34 -14.90 -9.19
N PHE A 128 19.16 -14.39 -9.45
CA PHE A 128 18.97 -13.03 -9.93
C PHE A 128 19.55 -11.97 -8.97
N LEU A 129 19.30 -12.12 -7.66
CA LEU A 129 19.87 -11.24 -6.64
C LEU A 129 21.40 -11.35 -6.59
N ARG A 130 21.94 -12.57 -6.74
CA ARG A 130 23.37 -12.82 -6.72
C ARG A 130 24.06 -12.24 -7.95
N ASP A 131 23.56 -12.56 -9.13
CA ASP A 131 24.15 -12.18 -10.41
C ASP A 131 24.08 -10.66 -10.64
N SER A 132 23.01 -10.03 -10.19
CA SER A 132 22.86 -8.57 -10.21
C SER A 132 23.60 -7.85 -9.08
N ARG A 133 24.21 -8.56 -8.14
CA ARG A 133 24.80 -8.00 -6.91
C ARG A 133 23.82 -7.08 -6.16
N ALA A 134 22.55 -7.49 -6.13
CA ALA A 134 21.49 -6.69 -5.52
C ALA A 134 21.81 -6.32 -4.07
N THR A 135 21.63 -5.06 -3.74
CA THR A 135 21.79 -4.53 -2.38
C THR A 135 20.46 -4.40 -1.66
N HIS A 136 19.37 -4.29 -2.40
CA HIS A 136 18.03 -4.15 -1.86
C HIS A 136 17.03 -5.00 -2.64
N LEU A 137 16.02 -5.53 -1.93
CA LEU A 137 14.90 -6.26 -2.49
C LEU A 137 13.59 -5.67 -1.97
N LEU A 138 12.77 -5.10 -2.84
CA LEU A 138 11.42 -4.62 -2.51
C LEU A 138 10.38 -5.67 -2.91
N THR A 139 9.59 -6.12 -1.94
CA THR A 139 8.52 -7.11 -2.17
C THR A 139 7.23 -6.69 -1.47
N HIS A 140 6.12 -7.22 -1.94
CA HIS A 140 4.82 -7.06 -1.29
C HIS A 140 4.61 -8.17 -0.26
N ILE A 141 4.81 -7.88 1.03
CA ILE A 141 4.74 -8.94 2.05
C ILE A 141 3.34 -9.39 2.43
N GLU A 142 2.29 -8.64 2.10
CA GLU A 142 0.90 -9.05 2.34
C GLU A 142 0.47 -10.21 1.45
N ARG A 143 0.99 -10.25 0.22
CA ARG A 143 0.68 -11.28 -0.76
C ARG A 143 1.91 -12.07 -1.10
N ASP A 144 1.85 -13.35 -0.82
CA ASP A 144 2.88 -14.27 -1.27
C ASP A 144 2.63 -14.64 -2.74
N PRO A 145 3.69 -14.90 -3.52
CA PRO A 145 3.53 -15.36 -4.89
C PRO A 145 2.70 -16.64 -4.95
N VAL A 146 1.62 -16.61 -5.73
CA VAL A 146 0.72 -17.76 -5.90
C VAL A 146 1.23 -18.60 -7.07
N THR A 147 1.72 -19.78 -6.76
CA THR A 147 2.21 -20.78 -7.73
C THR A 147 1.61 -22.14 -7.38
N GLU A 148 1.30 -22.94 -8.39
CA GLU A 148 0.76 -24.28 -8.20
C GLU A 148 1.88 -25.30 -7.85
N PRO A 149 1.62 -26.32 -7.01
CA PRO A 149 0.39 -26.58 -6.23
C PRO A 149 0.42 -25.97 -4.83
N THR A 150 1.47 -25.30 -4.42
CA THR A 150 1.66 -24.77 -3.06
C THR A 150 2.27 -23.36 -3.11
N THR A 151 1.97 -22.55 -2.12
CA THR A 151 2.55 -21.21 -1.98
C THR A 151 3.72 -21.25 -1.00
N TRP A 152 4.90 -20.78 -1.42
CA TRP A 152 6.00 -20.48 -0.51
C TRP A 152 6.02 -18.98 -0.22
N THR A 153 6.11 -18.66 1.06
CA THR A 153 5.90 -17.30 1.55
C THR A 153 7.19 -16.47 1.53
N TRP A 154 7.07 -15.15 1.54
CA TRP A 154 8.20 -14.23 1.62
C TRP A 154 9.04 -14.44 2.88
N ASP A 155 8.42 -14.76 4.01
CA ASP A 155 9.16 -15.06 5.23
C ASP A 155 9.96 -16.36 5.12
N SER A 156 9.48 -17.32 4.33
CA SER A 156 10.23 -18.53 4.05
C SER A 156 11.42 -18.29 3.11
N PHE A 157 11.25 -17.44 2.11
CA PHE A 157 12.34 -16.99 1.25
C PHE A 157 13.42 -16.28 2.08
N TRP A 158 13.00 -15.33 2.90
CA TRP A 158 13.92 -14.56 3.75
C TRP A 158 14.66 -15.44 4.76
N GLU A 159 13.99 -16.43 5.34
CA GLU A 159 14.63 -17.43 6.21
C GLU A 159 15.81 -18.15 5.54
N LEU A 160 15.72 -18.42 4.24
CA LEU A 160 16.78 -19.07 3.48
C LEU A 160 17.91 -18.10 3.08
N VAL A 161 17.60 -16.89 2.77
CA VAL A 161 18.52 -15.93 2.11
C VAL A 161 19.25 -15.04 3.11
N HIS A 162 18.59 -14.56 4.18
CA HIS A 162 19.18 -13.59 5.10
C HIS A 162 20.48 -14.01 5.80
N PRO A 163 20.79 -15.31 6.03
CA PRO A 163 22.06 -15.69 6.63
C PRO A 163 23.25 -15.49 5.70
N HIS A 164 23.02 -15.44 4.40
CA HIS A 164 24.04 -15.45 3.37
C HIS A 164 24.14 -14.14 2.59
N TRP A 165 23.00 -13.49 2.35
CA TRP A 165 22.90 -12.24 1.62
C TRP A 165 22.97 -11.03 2.55
N GLN A 166 23.83 -10.07 2.25
CA GLN A 166 24.05 -8.87 3.06
C GLN A 166 23.12 -7.71 2.70
N GLY A 167 22.24 -7.88 1.71
CA GLY A 167 21.30 -6.84 1.29
C GLY A 167 20.13 -6.64 2.25
N VAL A 168 19.32 -5.64 1.95
CA VAL A 168 18.15 -5.22 2.73
C VAL A 168 16.86 -5.71 2.09
N LEU A 169 16.00 -6.35 2.86
CA LEU A 169 14.62 -6.63 2.46
C LEU A 169 13.71 -5.46 2.83
N LEU A 170 13.15 -4.81 1.81
CA LEU A 170 12.11 -3.79 1.93
C LEU A 170 10.75 -4.49 1.76
N GLY A 171 10.05 -4.67 2.86
CA GLY A 171 8.74 -5.33 2.83
C GLY A 171 7.61 -4.34 2.68
N GLY A 172 7.06 -4.20 1.47
CA GLY A 172 5.93 -3.32 1.22
C GLY A 172 4.62 -3.86 1.81
N MET A 173 3.84 -2.98 2.41
CA MET A 173 2.54 -3.26 3.01
C MET A 173 1.57 -2.12 2.74
N PHE A 174 0.31 -2.45 2.39
CA PHE A 174 -0.73 -1.46 2.11
C PHE A 174 -1.76 -1.33 3.22
N ASP A 175 -1.99 -2.40 3.95
CA ASP A 175 -3.00 -2.41 5.01
C ASP A 175 -2.49 -3.16 6.24
N SER A 176 -1.92 -2.39 7.15
CA SER A 176 -1.41 -2.88 8.43
C SER A 176 -2.50 -3.41 9.37
N SER A 177 -3.77 -3.21 9.04
CA SER A 177 -4.89 -3.73 9.83
C SER A 177 -5.10 -5.25 9.69
N TYR A 178 -4.47 -5.87 8.69
CA TYR A 178 -4.51 -7.32 8.55
C TYR A 178 -3.56 -8.00 9.55
N ARG A 179 -4.14 -8.69 10.51
CA ARG A 179 -3.44 -9.31 11.65
C ARG A 179 -2.32 -10.26 11.25
N PHE A 180 -2.53 -11.04 10.19
CA PHE A 180 -1.50 -11.97 9.72
C PHE A 180 -0.31 -11.25 9.07
N THR A 181 -0.55 -10.16 8.37
CA THR A 181 0.50 -9.34 7.76
C THR A 181 1.37 -8.72 8.82
N GLU A 182 0.78 -8.19 9.88
CA GLU A 182 1.52 -7.69 11.03
C GLU A 182 2.37 -8.79 11.71
N ALA A 183 1.79 -9.96 11.93
CA ALA A 183 2.51 -11.10 12.50
C ALA A 183 3.69 -11.53 11.62
N LYS A 184 3.52 -11.51 10.30
CA LYS A 184 4.58 -11.79 9.32
C LYS A 184 5.68 -10.73 9.36
N ALA A 185 5.34 -9.45 9.38
CA ALA A 185 6.31 -8.36 9.49
C ALA A 185 7.15 -8.46 10.78
N LYS A 186 6.52 -8.75 11.91
CA LYS A 186 7.23 -8.99 13.19
C LYS A 186 8.18 -10.19 13.12
N ILE A 187 7.81 -11.25 12.43
CA ILE A 187 8.68 -12.41 12.25
C ILE A 187 9.88 -12.07 11.36
N LEU A 188 9.66 -11.38 10.25
CA LEU A 188 10.74 -10.92 9.36
C LEU A 188 11.72 -10.01 10.10
N ALA A 189 11.21 -9.06 10.90
CA ALA A 189 12.03 -8.17 11.71
C ALA A 189 12.89 -8.90 12.75
N LYS A 190 12.35 -9.97 13.35
CA LYS A 190 13.10 -10.81 14.31
C LYS A 190 14.16 -11.69 13.66
N MET A 191 14.04 -12.00 12.38
CA MET A 191 15.03 -12.81 11.67
C MET A 191 16.30 -12.03 11.38
N SER A 192 16.19 -10.76 11.00
CA SER A 192 17.33 -9.95 10.60
C SER A 192 17.10 -8.46 10.81
N PRO A 193 18.11 -7.73 11.31
CA PRO A 193 18.05 -6.26 11.37
C PRO A 193 18.05 -5.60 9.98
N ARG A 194 18.33 -6.36 8.91
CA ARG A 194 18.28 -5.90 7.51
C ARG A 194 16.90 -6.00 6.88
N PHE A 195 15.86 -6.11 7.68
CA PHE A 195 14.48 -5.97 7.23
C PHE A 195 13.96 -4.57 7.56
N ALA A 196 13.33 -3.91 6.59
CA ALA A 196 12.59 -2.66 6.78
C ALA A 196 11.17 -2.80 6.24
N LEU A 197 10.17 -2.52 7.07
CA LEU A 197 8.77 -2.52 6.68
C LEU A 197 8.42 -1.18 6.05
N VAL A 198 7.98 -1.19 4.80
CA VAL A 198 7.50 0.01 4.08
C VAL A 198 5.98 0.00 4.11
N ASP A 199 5.39 0.80 5.00
CA ASP A 199 3.95 0.82 5.23
C ASP A 199 3.34 2.15 4.80
N ILE A 200 2.37 2.08 3.87
CA ILE A 200 1.61 3.25 3.40
C ILE A 200 0.52 3.61 4.40
N CYS A 201 0.01 2.64 5.12
CA CYS A 201 -1.16 2.77 5.97
C CYS A 201 -0.88 2.40 7.42
N ILE A 202 0.15 2.97 8.05
CA ILE A 202 0.42 2.70 9.48
C ILE A 202 -0.76 3.16 10.34
N PRO A 203 -1.29 2.31 11.23
CA PRO A 203 -2.30 2.71 12.20
C PRO A 203 -1.76 3.78 13.15
N MET A 204 -2.63 4.69 13.59
CA MET A 204 -2.29 5.76 14.56
C MET A 204 -1.93 5.24 15.94
N ASP A 205 -2.38 4.05 16.30
CA ASP A 205 -2.17 3.48 17.62
C ASP A 205 -0.70 3.06 17.78
N GLY A 206 0.07 3.95 18.44
CA GLY A 206 1.52 3.81 18.60
C GLY A 206 1.99 2.58 19.38
N ALA A 207 1.08 1.79 19.96
CA ALA A 207 1.43 0.55 20.64
C ALA A 207 1.96 -0.52 19.69
N LEU A 208 1.55 -0.50 18.43
CA LEU A 208 1.98 -1.45 17.39
C LEU A 208 3.32 -1.07 16.74
N VAL A 209 3.67 0.21 16.77
CA VAL A 209 4.82 0.78 16.04
C VAL A 209 6.15 0.52 16.75
N LYS A 210 6.17 0.39 18.07
CA LYS A 210 7.43 0.36 18.85
C LYS A 210 8.34 -0.84 18.61
N GLU A 211 7.81 -1.92 18.05
CA GLU A 211 8.56 -3.18 17.87
C GLU A 211 8.93 -3.50 16.42
N ARG A 212 8.57 -2.64 15.45
CA ARG A 212 8.76 -2.88 14.01
C ARG A 212 9.78 -1.92 13.41
N PRO A 213 10.69 -2.38 12.56
CA PRO A 213 11.62 -1.51 11.83
C PRO A 213 10.90 -0.86 10.65
N GLU A 214 10.10 0.16 10.91
CA GLU A 214 9.21 0.77 9.93
C GLU A 214 9.83 1.95 9.20
N VAL A 215 9.47 2.02 7.92
CA VAL A 215 9.50 3.24 7.11
C VAL A 215 8.05 3.67 6.92
N GLY A 216 7.70 4.83 7.36
CA GLY A 216 6.35 5.32 7.08
C GLY A 216 5.66 5.98 8.28
N PRO A 217 4.41 6.44 8.08
CA PRO A 217 3.62 6.24 6.85
C PRO A 217 4.27 6.91 5.64
N VAL A 218 4.23 6.25 4.49
CA VAL A 218 4.75 6.78 3.23
C VAL A 218 3.63 7.07 2.24
N ASN A 219 3.76 8.16 1.50
CA ASN A 219 2.85 8.45 0.39
C ASN A 219 3.21 7.58 -0.81
N ILE A 220 2.20 7.27 -1.63
CA ILE A 220 2.41 6.48 -2.84
C ILE A 220 3.34 7.20 -3.82
N PRO A 221 4.27 6.48 -4.45
CA PRO A 221 5.09 7.05 -5.52
C PRO A 221 4.30 7.13 -6.82
N MET A 222 4.62 8.12 -7.65
CA MET A 222 4.11 8.22 -9.02
C MET A 222 5.26 8.53 -9.98
N SER A 223 5.33 7.81 -11.08
CA SER A 223 6.25 8.07 -12.18
C SER A 223 5.89 9.37 -12.92
N ASN A 224 6.85 9.98 -13.58
CA ASN A 224 6.59 11.16 -14.41
C ASN A 224 5.53 10.88 -15.47
N ARG A 225 5.58 9.70 -16.09
CA ARG A 225 4.57 9.27 -17.08
C ARG A 225 3.16 9.24 -16.51
N THR A 226 2.99 8.73 -15.30
CA THR A 226 1.66 8.70 -14.64
C THR A 226 1.22 10.11 -14.27
N LEU A 227 2.12 10.97 -13.81
CA LEU A 227 1.79 12.37 -13.52
C LEU A 227 1.39 13.13 -14.79
N GLU A 228 2.10 12.94 -15.90
CA GLU A 228 1.75 13.53 -17.21
C GLU A 228 0.38 13.05 -17.72
N LEU A 229 0.07 11.76 -17.53
CA LEU A 229 -1.25 11.22 -17.86
C LEU A 229 -2.35 11.89 -17.06
N VAL A 230 -2.16 12.04 -15.74
CA VAL A 230 -3.13 12.71 -14.86
C VAL A 230 -3.33 14.15 -15.30
N ASP A 231 -2.27 14.86 -15.61
CA ASP A 231 -2.33 16.26 -16.04
C ASP A 231 -3.05 16.44 -17.37
N SER A 232 -2.77 15.58 -18.32
CA SER A 232 -3.32 15.72 -19.68
C SER A 232 -4.76 15.22 -19.80
N HIS A 233 -5.17 14.21 -19.02
CA HIS A 233 -6.43 13.50 -19.25
C HIS A 233 -7.40 13.50 -18.07
N ILE A 234 -6.99 13.95 -16.90
CA ILE A 234 -7.80 13.85 -15.68
C ILE A 234 -8.03 15.20 -15.02
N ALA A 235 -6.98 15.92 -14.67
CA ALA A 235 -7.06 17.07 -13.81
C ALA A 235 -7.83 18.28 -14.39
N ASN A 236 -8.04 18.31 -15.70
CA ASN A 236 -8.74 19.39 -16.40
C ASN A 236 -10.19 19.03 -16.79
N GLN A 237 -10.74 17.98 -16.21
CA GLN A 237 -12.15 17.60 -16.45
C GLN A 237 -13.08 18.61 -15.77
N GLY A 238 -14.25 18.84 -16.40
CA GLY A 238 -15.32 19.64 -15.81
C GLY A 238 -15.83 19.01 -14.52
N LYS A 239 -16.24 19.85 -13.56
CA LYS A 239 -16.83 19.40 -12.30
C LYS A 239 -18.34 19.16 -12.48
N GLU A 240 -18.75 17.90 -12.46
CA GLU A 240 -20.14 17.45 -12.66
C GLU A 240 -20.91 17.37 -11.33
N PHE A 241 -20.19 17.09 -10.23
CA PHE A 241 -20.76 16.85 -8.91
C PHE A 241 -20.19 17.83 -7.87
N ASP A 242 -20.95 18.12 -6.85
CA ASP A 242 -20.44 18.87 -5.70
C ASP A 242 -19.49 18.02 -4.87
N ILE A 243 -19.91 16.80 -4.54
CA ILE A 243 -19.12 15.89 -3.73
C ILE A 243 -19.15 14.49 -4.34
N SER A 244 -18.04 13.77 -4.21
CA SER A 244 -17.99 12.33 -4.54
C SER A 244 -17.45 11.51 -3.38
N PHE A 245 -17.80 10.22 -3.43
CA PHE A 245 -17.09 9.17 -2.72
C PHE A 245 -16.70 8.05 -3.69
N MET A 246 -15.41 7.79 -3.78
CA MET A 246 -14.84 6.70 -4.57
C MET A 246 -14.33 5.60 -3.64
N GLY A 247 -14.94 4.42 -3.65
CA GLY A 247 -14.46 3.28 -2.86
C GLY A 247 -15.57 2.37 -2.34
N VAL A 248 -15.20 1.44 -1.47
CA VAL A 248 -16.13 0.46 -0.90
C VAL A 248 -17.08 1.13 0.09
N MET A 249 -18.38 0.94 -0.10
CA MET A 249 -19.42 1.46 0.77
C MET A 249 -19.69 0.50 1.94
N TYR A 250 -19.05 0.79 3.08
CA TYR A 250 -19.36 0.11 4.35
C TYR A 250 -20.54 0.78 5.05
N ASP A 251 -21.24 0.05 5.92
CA ASP A 251 -22.47 0.52 6.56
C ASP A 251 -22.39 1.95 7.13
N TYR A 252 -21.31 2.29 7.86
CA TYR A 252 -21.12 3.63 8.41
C TYR A 252 -20.90 4.71 7.33
N ARG A 253 -20.34 4.36 6.18
CA ARG A 253 -20.15 5.28 5.04
C ARG A 253 -21.46 5.55 4.32
N VAL A 254 -22.30 4.52 4.23
CA VAL A 254 -23.64 4.64 3.62
C VAL A 254 -24.48 5.70 4.37
N GLU A 255 -24.46 5.68 5.70
CA GLU A 255 -25.18 6.65 6.51
C GLU A 255 -24.70 8.09 6.25
N LEU A 256 -23.38 8.30 6.27
CA LEU A 256 -22.75 9.59 6.00
C LEU A 256 -23.10 10.13 4.60
N VAL A 257 -22.97 9.30 3.57
CA VAL A 257 -23.27 9.68 2.19
C VAL A 257 -24.76 9.99 2.01
N ARG A 258 -25.67 9.19 2.58
CA ARG A 258 -27.11 9.46 2.51
C ARG A 258 -27.48 10.79 3.15
N LYS A 259 -26.82 11.16 4.24
CA LYS A 259 -27.06 12.43 4.90
C LYS A 259 -26.65 13.63 4.04
N LEU A 260 -25.49 13.52 3.37
CA LEU A 260 -25.07 14.51 2.37
C LEU A 260 -26.05 14.61 1.21
N GLN A 261 -26.52 13.50 0.67
CA GLN A 261 -27.53 13.50 -0.40
C GLN A 261 -28.84 14.17 0.04
N ALA A 262 -29.22 14.02 1.30
CA ALA A 262 -30.41 14.67 1.86
C ALA A 262 -30.25 16.18 2.07
N SER A 263 -29.04 16.74 2.08
CA SER A 263 -28.79 18.19 2.24
C SER A 263 -28.99 18.99 0.95
N GLY A 264 -29.29 18.33 -0.17
CA GLY A 264 -29.49 19.00 -1.46
C GLY A 264 -28.24 19.16 -2.30
N LEU A 265 -27.09 18.69 -1.81
CA LEU A 265 -25.85 18.66 -2.58
C LEU A 265 -25.89 17.56 -3.66
N SER A 266 -25.27 17.81 -4.81
CA SER A 266 -25.07 16.82 -5.84
C SER A 266 -23.95 15.85 -5.41
N VAL A 267 -24.34 14.66 -4.89
CA VAL A 267 -23.41 13.68 -4.34
C VAL A 267 -23.36 12.43 -5.21
N ALA A 268 -22.17 12.13 -5.74
CA ALA A 268 -21.92 10.93 -6.54
C ALA A 268 -21.14 9.86 -5.75
N VAL A 269 -21.53 8.62 -5.93
CA VAL A 269 -20.80 7.45 -5.39
C VAL A 269 -20.29 6.66 -6.58
N ASN A 270 -18.96 6.53 -6.67
CA ASN A 270 -18.31 5.87 -7.80
C ASN A 270 -18.85 6.35 -9.17
N PRO A 271 -18.76 7.65 -9.50
CA PRO A 271 -19.54 8.29 -10.58
C PRO A 271 -19.34 7.70 -11.97
N HIS A 272 -18.26 6.98 -12.24
CA HIS A 272 -18.01 6.32 -13.52
C HIS A 272 -18.33 4.81 -13.51
N ARG A 273 -19.13 4.36 -12.54
CA ARG A 273 -19.62 2.98 -12.51
C ARG A 273 -21.02 2.91 -13.08
N SER A 274 -21.28 1.82 -13.83
CA SER A 274 -22.59 1.56 -14.45
C SER A 274 -23.68 1.14 -13.48
N ASP A 275 -23.33 0.79 -12.25
CA ASP A 275 -24.25 0.33 -11.23
C ASP A 275 -24.25 1.30 -10.05
N ASP A 276 -25.39 1.89 -9.77
CA ASP A 276 -25.67 2.74 -8.59
C ASP A 276 -25.66 1.92 -7.27
N ALA A 277 -25.08 0.74 -7.29
CA ALA A 277 -25.10 -0.19 -6.17
C ALA A 277 -24.32 0.35 -4.97
N VAL A 278 -25.04 0.82 -3.98
CA VAL A 278 -24.54 1.18 -2.65
C VAL A 278 -24.33 -0.08 -1.81
N ASP A 279 -23.88 -1.16 -2.44
CA ASP A 279 -23.61 -2.44 -1.79
C ASP A 279 -22.10 -2.72 -1.74
N ALA A 280 -21.59 -3.01 -0.56
CA ALA A 280 -20.18 -3.28 -0.34
C ALA A 280 -19.66 -4.48 -1.16
N GLU A 281 -20.49 -5.49 -1.38
CA GLU A 281 -20.10 -6.68 -2.13
C GLU A 281 -20.06 -6.42 -3.63
N ALA A 282 -21.05 -5.70 -4.18
CA ALA A 282 -21.04 -5.25 -5.56
C ALA A 282 -19.86 -4.31 -5.83
N THR A 283 -19.55 -3.41 -4.88
CA THR A 283 -18.41 -2.50 -4.98
C THR A 283 -17.07 -3.24 -5.04
N ARG A 284 -16.91 -4.35 -4.33
CA ARG A 284 -15.69 -5.16 -4.38
C ARG A 284 -15.54 -5.94 -5.69
N ARG A 285 -16.62 -6.48 -6.24
CA ARG A 285 -16.60 -7.27 -7.47
C ARG A 285 -16.31 -6.44 -8.72
N ASN A 286 -16.79 -5.20 -8.73
CA ASN A 286 -16.73 -4.31 -9.89
C ASN A 286 -15.88 -3.07 -9.59
N GLN A 287 -14.63 -3.26 -9.18
CA GLN A 287 -13.74 -2.12 -8.98
C GLN A 287 -13.44 -1.45 -10.34
N PRO A 288 -13.56 -0.11 -10.43
CA PRO A 288 -13.18 0.60 -11.64
C PRO A 288 -11.67 0.43 -11.91
N SER A 289 -11.28 0.63 -13.17
CA SER A 289 -9.85 0.82 -13.45
C SER A 289 -9.31 2.01 -12.65
N TRP A 290 -8.00 2.04 -12.39
CA TRP A 290 -7.41 3.19 -11.71
C TRP A 290 -7.68 4.51 -12.45
N LEU A 291 -7.68 4.49 -13.77
CA LEU A 291 -7.98 5.67 -14.59
C LEU A 291 -9.42 6.16 -14.39
N ASP A 292 -10.40 5.25 -14.35
CA ASP A 292 -11.80 5.61 -14.14
C ASP A 292 -12.04 6.06 -12.69
N TYR A 293 -11.33 5.46 -11.76
CA TYR A 293 -11.30 5.92 -10.38
C TYR A 293 -10.79 7.38 -10.28
N MET A 294 -9.68 7.70 -10.95
CA MET A 294 -9.13 9.05 -10.98
C MET A 294 -10.05 10.07 -11.69
N ARG A 295 -10.70 9.64 -12.77
CA ARG A 295 -11.74 10.46 -13.44
C ARG A 295 -12.93 10.73 -12.52
N GLY A 296 -13.34 9.71 -11.77
CA GLY A 296 -14.41 9.87 -10.78
C GLY A 296 -14.06 10.86 -9.67
N LEU A 297 -12.81 10.90 -9.22
CA LEU A 297 -12.34 11.94 -8.31
C LEU A 297 -12.38 13.32 -8.98
N ALA A 298 -11.85 13.44 -10.19
CA ALA A 298 -11.73 14.70 -10.90
C ALA A 298 -13.09 15.31 -11.29
N ALA A 299 -14.13 14.50 -11.49
CA ALA A 299 -15.47 14.95 -11.84
C ALA A 299 -16.20 15.72 -10.69
N SER A 300 -15.61 15.79 -9.51
CA SER A 300 -16.25 16.42 -8.35
C SER A 300 -15.45 17.61 -7.83
N LYS A 301 -16.15 18.62 -7.27
CA LYS A 301 -15.50 19.77 -6.61
C LYS A 301 -14.75 19.33 -5.36
N ALA A 302 -15.36 18.44 -4.55
CA ALA A 302 -14.75 17.84 -3.37
C ALA A 302 -14.99 16.33 -3.33
N THR A 303 -14.17 15.61 -2.59
CA THR A 303 -14.32 14.17 -2.36
C THR A 303 -14.09 13.82 -0.90
N ILE A 304 -14.77 12.77 -0.43
CA ILE A 304 -14.67 12.31 0.95
C ILE A 304 -13.59 11.24 1.05
N ASN A 305 -12.70 11.39 2.03
CA ASN A 305 -11.81 10.34 2.48
C ASN A 305 -12.25 9.85 3.86
N PHE A 306 -12.31 8.54 4.01
CA PHE A 306 -12.47 7.89 5.30
C PHE A 306 -11.17 7.20 5.66
N SER A 307 -10.51 7.68 6.69
CA SER A 307 -9.26 7.11 7.21
C SER A 307 -9.46 5.74 7.86
N ARG A 308 -10.65 5.50 8.42
CA ARG A 308 -10.98 4.23 9.07
C ARG A 308 -11.04 3.06 8.10
N SER A 309 -10.34 1.99 8.47
CA SER A 309 -10.54 0.68 7.87
C SER A 309 -11.78 0.00 8.46
N ASN A 310 -12.46 -0.84 7.65
CA ASN A 310 -13.59 -1.66 8.14
C ASN A 310 -13.18 -2.69 9.20
N ALA A 311 -11.89 -3.04 9.26
CA ALA A 311 -11.38 -4.11 10.13
C ALA A 311 -11.13 -3.67 11.58
N GLY A 312 -11.25 -2.37 11.89
CA GLY A 312 -11.03 -1.90 13.26
C GLY A 312 -11.17 -0.39 13.44
N PRO A 313 -10.93 0.10 14.66
CA PRO A 313 -10.99 1.52 14.97
C PRO A 313 -9.77 2.32 14.50
N PHE A 314 -8.88 1.70 13.72
CA PHE A 314 -7.62 2.31 13.32
C PHE A 314 -7.82 3.29 12.19
N GLU A 315 -7.30 4.48 12.36
CA GLU A 315 -7.15 5.48 11.33
C GLU A 315 -5.86 5.24 10.56
N GLN A 316 -5.90 5.45 9.26
CA GLN A 316 -4.79 5.16 8.37
C GLN A 316 -4.64 6.26 7.33
N LEU A 317 -3.40 6.63 7.01
CA LEU A 317 -3.15 7.38 5.79
C LEU A 317 -3.61 6.51 4.60
N LYS A 318 -4.45 7.07 3.73
CA LYS A 318 -4.92 6.37 2.54
C LYS A 318 -4.19 6.88 1.30
N THR A 319 -3.96 6.00 0.35
CA THR A 319 -3.43 6.36 -0.98
C THR A 319 -4.27 7.46 -1.63
N ARG A 320 -5.57 7.42 -1.39
CA ARG A 320 -6.55 8.40 -1.88
C ARG A 320 -6.17 9.84 -1.60
N VAL A 321 -5.52 10.14 -0.50
CA VAL A 321 -5.16 11.52 -0.15
C VAL A 321 -4.25 12.13 -1.22
N VAL A 322 -3.25 11.40 -1.69
CA VAL A 322 -2.40 11.83 -2.81
C VAL A 322 -3.19 11.86 -4.11
N GLU A 323 -3.98 10.83 -4.40
CA GLU A 323 -4.76 10.71 -5.63
C GLU A 323 -5.78 11.84 -5.79
N VAL A 324 -6.42 12.26 -4.70
CA VAL A 324 -7.34 13.41 -4.67
C VAL A 324 -6.62 14.70 -5.07
N GLY A 325 -5.45 14.95 -4.50
CA GLY A 325 -4.65 16.11 -4.89
C GLY A 325 -4.27 16.07 -6.37
N LEU A 326 -3.77 14.95 -6.85
CA LEU A 326 -3.42 14.77 -8.27
C LEU A 326 -4.62 14.98 -9.21
N ALA A 327 -5.81 14.56 -8.80
CA ALA A 327 -7.05 14.74 -9.56
C ALA A 327 -7.56 16.19 -9.55
N GLY A 328 -6.95 17.10 -8.81
CA GLY A 328 -7.40 18.48 -8.70
C GLY A 328 -8.78 18.58 -8.04
N THR A 329 -8.97 17.87 -6.93
CA THR A 329 -10.22 17.80 -6.18
C THR A 329 -9.94 18.13 -4.73
N TYR A 330 -10.86 18.87 -4.10
CA TYR A 330 -10.74 19.25 -2.70
C TYR A 330 -10.97 18.06 -1.78
N LEU A 331 -10.16 17.92 -0.72
CA LEU A 331 -10.25 16.80 0.20
C LEU A 331 -11.12 17.16 1.43
N LEU A 332 -12.13 16.33 1.69
CA LEU A 332 -12.84 16.25 2.96
C LEU A 332 -12.42 14.94 3.66
N THR A 333 -11.82 15.00 4.83
CA THR A 333 -11.28 13.81 5.48
C THR A 333 -11.65 13.72 6.95
N ASP A 334 -11.81 12.50 7.47
CA ASP A 334 -11.94 12.21 8.89
C ASP A 334 -10.59 11.94 9.59
N ASP A 335 -9.48 11.99 8.84
CA ASP A 335 -8.12 11.77 9.36
C ASP A 335 -7.48 13.10 9.75
N GLN A 336 -7.61 13.45 11.01
CA GLN A 336 -7.13 14.73 11.50
C GLN A 336 -5.61 14.82 11.63
N ASP A 337 -4.93 13.73 12.02
CA ASP A 337 -3.51 13.81 12.36
C ASP A 337 -2.56 13.53 11.20
N ARG A 338 -2.89 12.57 10.33
CA ARG A 338 -1.96 12.08 9.31
C ARG A 338 -1.93 12.95 8.08
N THR A 339 -3.08 13.43 7.65
CA THR A 339 -3.15 14.38 6.53
C THR A 339 -2.41 15.66 6.89
N ARG A 340 -2.57 16.18 8.11
CA ARG A 340 -1.83 17.35 8.63
C ARG A 340 -0.32 17.18 8.71
N ARG A 341 0.17 15.97 8.76
CA ARG A 341 1.63 15.72 8.70
C ARG A 341 2.24 16.06 7.36
N PHE A 342 1.47 16.00 6.31
CA PHE A 342 1.95 16.10 4.93
C PHE A 342 1.41 17.30 4.18
N TRP A 343 0.27 17.84 4.58
CA TRP A 343 -0.40 18.98 3.97
C TRP A 343 -0.69 20.08 4.99
N ASP A 344 -0.61 21.31 4.53
CA ASP A 344 -0.87 22.48 5.36
C ASP A 344 -2.35 22.60 5.69
N ALA A 345 -2.63 23.09 6.89
CA ALA A 345 -3.97 23.43 7.30
C ALA A 345 -4.57 24.49 6.35
N GLY A 346 -5.84 24.32 5.98
CA GLY A 346 -6.52 25.19 5.02
C GLY A 346 -6.49 24.73 3.57
N THR A 347 -5.63 23.75 3.22
CA THR A 347 -5.64 23.13 1.88
C THR A 347 -6.62 21.97 1.76
N PHE A 348 -7.17 21.51 2.86
CA PHE A 348 -8.21 20.47 2.98
C PHE A 348 -9.08 20.77 4.20
N SER A 349 -10.19 20.05 4.36
CA SER A 349 -11.04 20.16 5.55
C SER A 349 -11.25 18.82 6.24
N GLU A 350 -11.34 18.89 7.55
CA GLU A 350 -11.64 17.76 8.41
C GLU A 350 -13.09 17.83 8.88
N PHE A 351 -13.69 16.66 9.08
CA PHE A 351 -15.05 16.54 9.63
C PHE A 351 -15.09 15.50 10.74
N ASN A 352 -16.00 15.72 11.67
CA ASN A 352 -16.24 14.82 12.80
C ASN A 352 -17.71 14.39 12.82
N GLY A 353 -18.03 13.33 12.12
CA GLY A 353 -19.37 12.76 12.04
C GLY A 353 -20.26 13.38 10.95
N PRO A 354 -21.51 12.88 10.85
CA PRO A 354 -22.37 13.18 9.71
C PRO A 354 -22.84 14.63 9.63
N ASP A 355 -23.18 15.26 10.76
CA ASP A 355 -23.69 16.64 10.79
C ASP A 355 -22.59 17.64 10.46
N ASP A 356 -21.40 17.41 10.99
CA ASP A 356 -20.25 18.24 10.70
C ASP A 356 -19.81 18.11 9.24
N LEU A 357 -19.87 16.91 8.65
CA LEU A 357 -19.60 16.70 7.25
C LEU A 357 -20.50 17.55 6.34
N VAL A 358 -21.79 17.64 6.63
CA VAL A 358 -22.73 18.50 5.86
C VAL A 358 -22.31 19.96 6.00
N SER A 359 -22.13 20.45 7.23
CA SER A 359 -21.78 21.85 7.49
C SER A 359 -20.45 22.26 6.87
N VAL A 360 -19.45 21.39 6.96
CA VAL A 360 -18.13 21.61 6.33
C VAL A 360 -18.24 21.64 4.82
N SER A 361 -19.03 20.74 4.24
CA SER A 361 -19.25 20.65 2.79
C SER A 361 -19.91 21.92 2.25
N GLU A 362 -20.99 22.39 2.88
CA GLU A 362 -21.69 23.61 2.49
C GLU A 362 -20.76 24.84 2.58
N ARG A 363 -19.99 24.95 3.65
CA ARG A 363 -19.04 26.05 3.85
C ARG A 363 -17.96 26.07 2.76
N VAL A 364 -17.35 24.92 2.47
CA VAL A 364 -16.26 24.78 1.48
C VAL A 364 -16.77 25.07 0.06
N LEU A 365 -17.94 24.56 -0.29
CA LEU A 365 -18.53 24.73 -1.61
C LEU A 365 -19.11 26.15 -1.81
N GLY A 366 -19.42 26.86 -0.72
CA GLY A 366 -19.95 28.22 -0.75
C GLY A 366 -18.93 29.29 -1.16
N ASP A 367 -17.62 29.02 -1.03
CA ASP A 367 -16.56 29.95 -1.45
C ASP A 367 -15.67 29.35 -2.54
N THR A 368 -16.03 29.59 -3.78
CA THR A 368 -15.34 29.04 -4.96
C THR A 368 -13.89 29.52 -5.10
N SER A 369 -13.56 30.72 -4.62
CA SER A 369 -12.20 31.27 -4.70
C SER A 369 -11.28 30.58 -3.70
N VAL A 370 -11.74 30.44 -2.46
CA VAL A 370 -10.99 29.72 -1.41
C VAL A 370 -10.84 28.25 -1.80
N LEU A 371 -11.91 27.63 -2.30
CA LEU A 371 -11.90 26.25 -2.77
C LEU A 371 -10.82 26.03 -3.87
N ALA A 372 -10.80 26.90 -4.88
CA ALA A 372 -9.84 26.78 -6.00
C ALA A 372 -8.38 26.94 -5.53
N THR A 373 -8.10 27.95 -4.70
CA THR A 373 -6.76 28.19 -4.16
C THR A 373 -6.27 27.05 -3.29
N ALA A 374 -7.13 26.55 -2.40
CA ALA A 374 -6.79 25.43 -1.52
C ALA A 374 -6.56 24.14 -2.30
N THR A 375 -7.40 23.87 -3.31
CA THR A 375 -7.25 22.69 -4.18
C THR A 375 -5.94 22.69 -4.95
N GLU A 376 -5.51 23.86 -5.48
CA GLU A 376 -4.23 23.95 -6.20
C GLU A 376 -3.04 23.76 -5.26
N ALA A 377 -3.05 24.39 -4.10
CA ALA A 377 -1.99 24.18 -3.10
C ALA A 377 -1.92 22.70 -2.64
N PHE A 378 -3.07 22.05 -2.45
CA PHE A 378 -3.14 20.63 -2.13
C PHE A 378 -2.56 19.77 -3.26
N ARG A 379 -2.84 20.10 -4.51
CA ARG A 379 -2.36 19.43 -5.71
C ARG A 379 -0.84 19.54 -5.87
N GLU A 380 -0.29 20.74 -5.72
CA GLU A 380 1.17 20.98 -5.78
C GLU A 380 1.88 20.11 -4.74
N ARG A 381 1.36 20.08 -3.52
CA ARG A 381 1.92 19.26 -2.44
C ARG A 381 1.80 17.77 -2.74
N ALA A 382 0.67 17.30 -3.26
CA ALA A 382 0.48 15.90 -3.66
C ALA A 382 1.51 15.47 -4.73
N ARG A 383 1.77 16.32 -5.73
CA ARG A 383 2.79 16.08 -6.76
C ARG A 383 4.20 16.00 -6.17
N PHE A 384 4.52 16.90 -5.26
CA PHE A 384 5.81 16.87 -4.56
C PHE A 384 5.98 15.57 -3.77
N LEU A 385 4.98 15.17 -2.99
CA LEU A 385 5.02 13.95 -2.20
C LEU A 385 5.07 12.68 -3.07
N ALA A 386 4.31 12.63 -4.14
CA ALA A 386 4.33 11.51 -5.09
C ALA A 386 5.71 11.31 -5.75
N ARG A 387 6.46 12.40 -5.94
CA ARG A 387 7.81 12.34 -6.51
C ARG A 387 8.90 12.00 -5.51
N HIS A 388 8.79 12.48 -4.29
CA HIS A 388 9.94 12.52 -3.39
C HIS A 388 9.79 11.71 -2.11
N HIS A 389 8.56 11.50 -1.62
CA HIS A 389 8.36 11.00 -0.27
C HIS A 389 8.69 9.52 -0.13
N TYR A 390 8.18 8.65 -1.00
CA TYR A 390 8.30 7.19 -0.86
C TYR A 390 9.75 6.74 -0.69
N TRP A 391 10.57 6.99 -1.69
CA TRP A 391 11.97 6.57 -1.70
C TRP A 391 12.83 7.42 -0.78
N GLY A 392 12.55 8.70 -0.65
CA GLY A 392 13.27 9.57 0.28
C GLY A 392 13.06 9.19 1.74
N ALA A 393 11.87 8.73 2.13
CA ALA A 393 11.60 8.23 3.47
C ALA A 393 12.28 6.87 3.74
N ILE A 394 12.33 6.00 2.72
CA ILE A 394 13.10 4.76 2.78
C ILE A 394 14.58 5.08 3.02
N GLU A 395 15.16 5.95 2.20
CA GLU A 395 16.57 6.37 2.33
C GLU A 395 16.87 6.95 3.71
N ALA A 396 16.03 7.87 4.20
CA ALA A 396 16.19 8.46 5.53
C ALA A 396 16.22 7.37 6.62
N THR A 397 15.33 6.38 6.52
CA THR A 397 15.27 5.26 7.47
C THR A 397 16.49 4.34 7.37
N LEU A 398 16.94 4.02 6.15
CA LEU A 398 18.13 3.19 5.93
C LEU A 398 19.35 3.85 6.56
N ARG A 399 19.59 5.14 6.30
CA ARG A 399 20.70 5.91 6.91
C ARG A 399 20.61 5.96 8.43
N ALA A 400 19.45 6.25 8.97
CA ALA A 400 19.24 6.31 10.42
C ALA A 400 19.51 4.98 11.13
N ARG A 401 19.34 3.86 10.43
CA ARG A 401 19.59 2.51 10.93
C ARG A 401 20.99 1.96 10.59
N GLY A 402 21.82 2.71 9.89
CA GLY A 402 23.14 2.25 9.43
C GLY A 402 23.06 1.09 8.43
N LEU A 403 21.96 1.01 7.67
CA LEU A 403 21.76 0.03 6.60
C LEU A 403 22.33 0.56 5.28
N PRO A 404 22.62 -0.31 4.29
CA PRO A 404 23.01 0.12 2.95
C PRO A 404 22.09 1.21 2.39
N SER A 405 22.68 2.29 1.90
CA SER A 405 21.98 3.46 1.32
C SER A 405 21.57 3.17 -0.13
N LEU A 406 20.50 3.80 -0.59
CA LEU A 406 20.10 3.83 -2.01
C LEU A 406 20.88 4.86 -2.82
N GLY A 407 21.65 5.73 -2.16
CA GLY A 407 22.41 6.80 -2.81
C GLY A 407 21.56 8.00 -3.28
N ILE A 408 20.33 8.12 -2.81
CA ILE A 408 19.42 9.21 -3.16
C ILE A 408 19.26 10.22 -2.02
N GLU A 409 18.62 11.35 -2.29
CA GLU A 409 18.34 12.37 -1.28
C GLU A 409 17.30 11.88 -0.28
N PRO A 410 17.58 11.89 1.03
CA PRO A 410 16.62 11.54 2.04
C PRO A 410 15.50 12.58 2.15
N PHE A 411 14.28 12.13 2.35
CA PHE A 411 13.18 13.04 2.62
C PHE A 411 13.22 13.52 4.07
N THR A 412 13.26 14.82 4.25
CA THR A 412 13.12 15.49 5.55
C THR A 412 11.82 16.29 5.54
N MET A 413 10.94 16.07 6.56
CA MET A 413 9.73 16.87 6.74
C MET A 413 10.06 18.25 7.27
#